data_2a21f382078d209181a628b792fa487a
#
_entry.id   2a21f382078d209181a628b792fa487a
#
_cell.length_a   1.000
_cell.length_b   1.000
_cell.length_c   1.000
_cell.angle_alpha   90.00
_cell.angle_beta   90.00
_cell.angle_gamma   90.00
#
_symmetry.space_group_name_H-M   'P 1'
#
loop_
_entity.id
_entity.type
_entity.pdbx_description
1 polymer ?
#
loop_
_entity_poly.entity_id
_entity_poly.type
_entity_poly.pdbx_seq_one_letter_code
_entity_poly.pdbx_strand_id
1 'polypeptide(L)'
;MILSFNIEYRTNWGEEVKLAGLSTESTPMYTTDGIYWTAEVELEVPQEGLTIHYSYQIEQNGIVIRKEWNNFPRCLFLSGTPRKKYRINDCWKNIPEQLYLYSSAFTEALLSHPEREDIPQGYKKGLIIKAYAPRINKDYCLAICGNQKALGNWNPEKAVLMSDSNFPEWQVELDASKLKYPLEYKFILCHKQERKIDCWERNPNRYLADPEIKTNAPLVISDRYAYVDIPMWKGAGIAIPVFSLKSEKSFGVGDFGDLKLMIDWAVNTHQKVIQILPINDTTMTHTWTDSYPYNSISIYAFHPMYADIKQMGTLKDKEAASRFNQKQQELNNLTTIDYEAVNRAKWEFFHLIFQQEGEKVLASEKFKEFFETNKEWLRPYAVFSYLRDAYRTSDFREWPRHSVYDA
;
A
#
# COMPACT_ATOMS: atom_id res chain seq x y z
N MET A 1 4.09 29.53 3.84
CA MET A 1 5.08 29.08 2.83
C MET A 1 4.40 29.08 1.47
N ILE A 2 5.05 29.63 0.44
CA ILE A 2 4.49 29.69 -0.91
C ILE A 2 4.96 28.49 -1.72
N LEU A 3 4.04 27.78 -2.36
CA LEU A 3 4.32 26.69 -3.29
C LEU A 3 3.91 27.12 -4.70
N SER A 4 4.87 27.17 -5.62
CA SER A 4 4.64 27.52 -7.02
C SER A 4 4.72 26.25 -7.86
N PHE A 5 3.57 25.74 -8.26
CA PHE A 5 3.42 24.54 -9.08
C PHE A 5 3.45 24.89 -10.56
N ASN A 6 4.18 24.13 -11.32
CA ASN A 6 4.27 24.27 -12.78
C ASN A 6 4.16 22.88 -13.39
N ILE A 7 3.32 22.73 -14.44
CA ILE A 7 3.18 21.48 -15.17
C ILE A 7 3.04 21.76 -16.66
N GLU A 8 3.76 20.99 -17.48
CA GLU A 8 3.59 20.97 -18.91
C GLU A 8 2.51 19.96 -19.30
N TYR A 9 1.39 20.44 -19.78
CA TYR A 9 0.27 19.62 -20.25
C TYR A 9 -0.55 20.37 -21.30
N ARG A 10 -0.62 19.83 -22.52
CA ARG A 10 -1.41 20.43 -23.58
C ARG A 10 -2.89 20.13 -23.40
N THR A 11 -3.68 21.17 -23.24
CA THR A 11 -5.14 21.10 -23.14
C THR A 11 -5.81 21.45 -24.47
N ASN A 12 -7.07 21.01 -24.62
CA ASN A 12 -7.96 21.47 -25.68
C ASN A 12 -8.69 22.74 -25.22
N TRP A 13 -9.36 23.41 -26.15
CA TRP A 13 -10.16 24.58 -25.83
C TRP A 13 -11.29 24.26 -24.83
N GLY A 14 -11.38 25.04 -23.76
CA GLY A 14 -12.33 24.85 -22.67
C GLY A 14 -11.94 23.82 -21.61
N GLU A 15 -10.78 23.17 -21.75
CA GLU A 15 -10.19 22.34 -20.69
C GLU A 15 -9.31 23.20 -19.76
N GLU A 16 -9.38 22.92 -18.46
CA GLU A 16 -8.58 23.58 -17.42
C GLU A 16 -7.80 22.55 -16.60
N VAL A 17 -6.55 22.85 -16.29
CA VAL A 17 -5.77 22.05 -15.33
C VAL A 17 -6.07 22.54 -13.92
N LYS A 18 -6.30 21.61 -13.01
CA LYS A 18 -6.46 21.90 -11.58
C LYS A 18 -5.54 21.04 -10.73
N LEU A 19 -5.06 21.65 -9.66
CA LEU A 19 -4.25 21.01 -8.62
C LEU A 19 -5.19 20.50 -7.51
N ALA A 20 -5.11 19.21 -7.19
CA ALA A 20 -5.95 18.53 -6.19
C ALA A 20 -5.12 17.95 -5.05
N GLY A 21 -5.72 17.78 -3.87
CA GLY A 21 -5.13 17.10 -2.72
C GLY A 21 -4.53 18.01 -1.65
N LEU A 22 -4.39 19.31 -1.88
CA LEU A 22 -3.89 20.27 -0.87
C LEU A 22 -5.01 20.88 -0.02
N SER A 23 -6.24 20.85 -0.52
CA SER A 23 -7.45 21.30 0.18
C SER A 23 -8.65 20.45 -0.24
N THR A 24 -9.80 20.68 0.36
CA THR A 24 -11.07 20.02 0.00
C THR A 24 -11.51 20.32 -1.43
N GLU A 25 -11.20 21.52 -1.93
CA GLU A 25 -11.47 21.93 -3.31
C GLU A 25 -10.18 21.95 -4.13
N SER A 26 -10.28 21.63 -5.43
CA SER A 26 -9.16 21.71 -6.33
C SER A 26 -8.78 23.15 -6.64
N THR A 27 -7.50 23.48 -6.65
CA THR A 27 -6.98 24.81 -6.96
C THR A 27 -6.87 24.98 -8.48
N PRO A 28 -7.47 26.03 -9.08
CA PRO A 28 -7.32 26.31 -10.50
C PRO A 28 -5.88 26.70 -10.83
N MET A 29 -5.41 26.23 -11.99
CA MET A 29 -4.14 26.64 -12.57
C MET A 29 -4.35 27.60 -13.74
N TYR A 30 -3.35 28.39 -14.05
CA TYR A 30 -3.39 29.44 -15.09
C TYR A 30 -2.40 29.14 -16.20
N THR A 31 -2.79 29.47 -17.43
CA THR A 31 -1.96 29.33 -18.62
C THR A 31 -2.13 30.54 -19.54
N THR A 32 -1.13 30.81 -20.37
CA THR A 32 -1.21 31.81 -21.45
C THR A 32 -1.18 31.15 -22.84
N ASP A 33 -0.84 29.87 -22.92
CA ASP A 33 -0.61 29.16 -24.18
C ASP A 33 -1.32 27.80 -24.27
N GLY A 34 -2.03 27.39 -23.19
CA GLY A 34 -2.69 26.08 -23.10
C GLY A 34 -1.72 24.90 -22.96
N ILE A 35 -0.42 25.15 -22.70
CA ILE A 35 0.61 24.12 -22.56
C ILE A 35 1.26 24.17 -21.21
N TYR A 36 1.71 25.34 -20.75
CA TYR A 36 2.35 25.53 -19.47
C TYR A 36 1.35 26.09 -18.45
N TRP A 37 1.09 25.32 -17.42
CA TRP A 37 0.11 25.64 -16.37
C TRP A 37 0.80 25.92 -15.06
N THR A 38 0.37 26.99 -14.37
CA THR A 38 0.97 27.43 -13.11
C THR A 38 -0.09 27.71 -12.05
N ALA A 39 0.26 27.43 -10.79
CA ALA A 39 -0.53 27.85 -9.63
C ALA A 39 0.40 28.22 -8.47
N GLU A 40 -0.03 29.17 -7.65
CA GLU A 40 0.60 29.46 -6.36
C GLU A 40 -0.36 29.13 -5.23
N VAL A 41 0.13 28.38 -4.25
CA VAL A 41 -0.63 28.01 -3.04
C VAL A 41 0.16 28.41 -1.82
N GLU A 42 -0.48 29.02 -0.85
CA GLU A 42 0.12 29.32 0.43
C GLU A 42 -0.31 28.30 1.48
N LEU A 43 0.66 27.69 2.18
CA LEU A 43 0.43 26.74 3.25
C LEU A 43 1.18 27.16 4.53
N GLU A 44 0.56 26.87 5.66
CA GLU A 44 1.24 26.92 6.95
C GLU A 44 2.08 25.65 7.12
N VAL A 45 3.40 25.81 7.26
CA VAL A 45 4.31 24.69 7.43
C VAL A 45 4.95 24.80 8.82
N PRO A 46 4.73 23.79 9.68
CA PRO A 46 5.35 23.71 11.01
C PRO A 46 6.87 23.72 10.93
N GLN A 47 7.53 23.96 12.09
CA GLN A 47 9.00 24.03 12.13
C GLN A 47 9.65 22.67 11.85
N GLU A 48 9.01 21.58 12.27
CA GLU A 48 9.38 20.20 12.00
C GLU A 48 9.20 19.78 10.53
N GLY A 49 8.42 20.56 9.77
CA GLY A 49 8.11 20.29 8.36
C GLY A 49 6.70 19.74 8.16
N LEU A 50 6.33 19.54 6.90
CA LEU A 50 5.03 19.03 6.48
C LEU A 50 5.19 18.18 5.23
N THR A 51 4.67 16.96 5.24
CA THR A 51 4.53 16.15 4.04
C THR A 51 3.20 16.47 3.36
N ILE A 52 3.26 16.88 2.09
CA ILE A 52 2.08 17.13 1.26
C ILE A 52 1.91 16.03 0.23
N HIS A 53 0.64 15.72 -0.08
CA HIS A 53 0.24 14.85 -1.17
C HIS A 53 -0.64 15.62 -2.14
N TYR A 54 -0.37 15.49 -3.44
CA TYR A 54 -1.10 16.23 -4.47
C TYR A 54 -1.13 15.50 -5.79
N SER A 55 -2.02 15.92 -6.70
CA SER A 55 -2.15 15.41 -8.05
C SER A 55 -2.75 16.48 -8.96
N TYR A 56 -2.77 16.22 -10.27
CA TYR A 56 -3.40 17.10 -11.26
C TYR A 56 -4.61 16.44 -11.87
N GLN A 57 -5.59 17.25 -12.25
CA GLN A 57 -6.79 16.84 -12.97
C GLN A 57 -7.16 17.84 -14.05
N ILE A 58 -7.88 17.36 -15.06
CA ILE A 58 -8.41 18.20 -16.13
C ILE A 58 -9.90 18.31 -15.93
N GLU A 59 -10.39 19.55 -15.93
CA GLU A 59 -11.81 19.85 -15.87
C GLU A 59 -12.28 20.55 -17.15
N GLN A 60 -13.54 20.29 -17.51
CA GLN A 60 -14.25 21.02 -18.56
C GLN A 60 -15.65 21.32 -18.07
N ASN A 61 -16.05 22.59 -18.11
CA ASN A 61 -17.35 23.08 -17.61
C ASN A 61 -17.63 22.63 -16.15
N GLY A 62 -16.61 22.59 -15.29
CA GLY A 62 -16.74 22.18 -13.88
C GLY A 62 -16.82 20.66 -13.68
N ILE A 63 -16.70 19.86 -14.73
CA ILE A 63 -16.70 18.39 -14.65
C ILE A 63 -15.29 17.88 -14.86
N VAL A 64 -14.83 17.00 -13.97
CA VAL A 64 -13.54 16.32 -14.12
C VAL A 64 -13.62 15.31 -15.24
N ILE A 65 -12.88 15.54 -16.33
CA ILE A 65 -12.84 14.68 -17.52
C ILE A 65 -11.61 13.77 -17.57
N ARG A 66 -10.56 14.13 -16.84
CA ARG A 66 -9.31 13.34 -16.77
C ARG A 66 -8.59 13.59 -15.45
N LYS A 67 -8.01 12.54 -14.86
CA LYS A 67 -7.14 12.62 -13.69
C LYS A 67 -5.80 12.00 -13.99
N GLU A 68 -4.74 12.51 -13.37
CA GLU A 68 -3.47 11.77 -13.28
C GLU A 68 -3.71 10.40 -12.64
N TRP A 69 -2.85 9.46 -12.99
CA TRP A 69 -2.78 8.22 -12.23
C TRP A 69 -2.33 8.53 -10.78
N ASN A 70 -3.20 8.23 -9.82
CA ASN A 70 -3.04 8.66 -8.43
C ASN A 70 -3.06 7.50 -7.41
N ASN A 71 -2.96 6.24 -7.85
CA ASN A 71 -2.85 5.12 -6.90
C ASN A 71 -1.55 5.18 -6.08
N PHE A 72 -0.56 5.93 -6.57
CA PHE A 72 0.63 6.34 -5.85
C PHE A 72 0.73 7.87 -5.96
N PRO A 73 0.20 8.62 -5.00
CA PRO A 73 0.15 10.08 -5.07
C PRO A 73 1.54 10.71 -5.07
N ARG A 74 1.65 11.93 -5.62
CA ARG A 74 2.88 12.72 -5.46
C ARG A 74 3.03 13.08 -4.00
N CYS A 75 4.24 12.94 -3.49
CA CYS A 75 4.59 13.25 -2.12
C CYS A 75 5.77 14.24 -2.10
N LEU A 76 5.70 15.27 -1.30
CA LEU A 76 6.80 16.21 -1.10
C LEU A 76 6.88 16.60 0.37
N PHE A 77 8.06 16.42 0.97
CA PHE A 77 8.35 16.94 2.28
C PHE A 77 8.79 18.40 2.18
N LEU A 78 8.07 19.27 2.86
CA LEU A 78 8.36 20.69 2.99
C LEU A 78 9.09 20.92 4.31
N SER A 79 10.36 21.28 4.27
CA SER A 79 11.06 21.69 5.50
C SER A 79 10.65 23.11 5.91
N GLY A 80 10.50 23.33 7.21
CA GLY A 80 10.19 24.64 7.77
C GLY A 80 11.25 25.72 7.51
N THR A 81 11.34 26.71 8.36
CA THR A 81 12.35 27.79 8.24
C THR A 81 13.79 27.25 8.09
N PRO A 82 14.66 27.86 7.27
CA PRO A 82 14.52 29.19 6.67
C PRO A 82 13.84 29.21 5.28
N ARG A 83 13.30 28.10 4.76
CA ARG A 83 12.67 28.05 3.44
C ARG A 83 11.34 28.82 3.45
N LYS A 84 11.12 29.63 2.42
CA LYS A 84 9.92 30.47 2.30
C LYS A 84 9.07 30.11 1.08
N LYS A 85 9.68 29.52 0.08
CA LYS A 85 9.04 29.17 -1.20
C LYS A 85 9.61 27.86 -1.72
N TYR A 86 8.78 27.05 -2.36
CA TYR A 86 9.19 25.95 -3.23
C TYR A 86 8.69 26.22 -4.63
N ARG A 87 9.52 25.92 -5.63
CA ARG A 87 9.13 25.91 -7.02
C ARG A 87 9.12 24.45 -7.49
N ILE A 88 7.98 23.96 -7.95
CA ILE A 88 7.73 22.57 -8.28
C ILE A 88 7.44 22.47 -9.76
N ASN A 89 8.29 21.77 -10.49
CA ASN A 89 8.15 21.54 -11.92
C ASN A 89 7.83 20.05 -12.12
N ASP A 90 6.61 19.78 -12.53
CA ASP A 90 6.08 18.44 -12.72
C ASP A 90 5.82 18.12 -14.19
N CYS A 91 5.77 16.83 -14.49
CA CYS A 91 5.28 16.29 -15.74
C CYS A 91 4.03 15.46 -15.45
N TRP A 92 3.05 15.46 -16.36
CA TRP A 92 1.84 14.65 -16.21
C TRP A 92 2.15 13.18 -15.97
N LYS A 93 1.50 12.58 -14.97
CA LYS A 93 1.71 11.19 -14.58
C LYS A 93 0.66 10.29 -15.19
N ASN A 94 1.02 9.62 -16.28
CA ASN A 94 0.20 8.60 -16.91
C ASN A 94 0.18 7.30 -16.09
N ILE A 95 -0.76 6.41 -16.40
CA ILE A 95 -0.75 5.04 -15.90
C ILE A 95 0.57 4.38 -16.29
N PRO A 96 1.33 3.82 -15.32
CA PRO A 96 2.59 3.16 -15.62
C PRO A 96 2.38 1.93 -16.50
N GLU A 97 3.28 1.70 -17.45
CA GLU A 97 3.25 0.51 -18.30
C GLU A 97 3.27 -0.80 -17.47
N GLN A 98 3.95 -0.77 -16.32
CA GLN A 98 4.06 -1.91 -15.40
C GLN A 98 3.35 -1.62 -14.08
N LEU A 99 2.05 -1.41 -14.16
CA LEU A 99 1.20 -1.03 -13.05
C LEU A 99 1.33 -1.96 -11.83
N TYR A 100 1.53 -3.26 -12.04
CA TYR A 100 1.66 -4.26 -10.97
C TYR A 100 2.81 -3.97 -10.00
N LEU A 101 3.89 -3.30 -10.45
CA LEU A 101 5.03 -2.92 -9.61
C LEU A 101 4.68 -1.89 -8.53
N TYR A 102 3.54 -1.23 -8.64
CA TYR A 102 3.05 -0.25 -7.69
C TYR A 102 1.98 -0.82 -6.74
N SER A 103 1.69 -2.11 -6.84
CA SER A 103 0.83 -2.78 -5.87
C SER A 103 1.57 -3.04 -4.56
N SER A 104 0.84 -3.12 -3.44
CA SER A 104 1.40 -3.41 -2.12
C SER A 104 2.18 -4.73 -2.07
N ALA A 105 1.81 -5.72 -2.90
CA ALA A 105 2.56 -6.96 -3.03
C ALA A 105 4.02 -6.73 -3.47
N PHE A 106 4.26 -5.72 -4.31
CA PHE A 106 5.61 -5.36 -4.74
C PHE A 106 6.24 -4.29 -3.84
N THR A 107 5.55 -3.20 -3.57
CA THR A 107 6.13 -2.06 -2.83
C THR A 107 6.34 -2.34 -1.35
N GLU A 108 5.50 -3.18 -0.74
CA GLU A 108 5.53 -3.45 0.70
C GLU A 108 6.10 -4.84 1.05
N ALA A 109 6.04 -5.81 0.13
CA ALA A 109 6.51 -7.17 0.38
C ALA A 109 7.75 -7.55 -0.44
N LEU A 110 7.62 -7.66 -1.77
CA LEU A 110 8.68 -8.23 -2.61
C LEU A 110 9.87 -7.30 -2.82
N LEU A 111 9.62 -6.01 -2.97
CA LEU A 111 10.60 -4.96 -3.20
C LEU A 111 10.61 -3.93 -2.05
N SER A 112 10.11 -4.32 -0.88
CA SER A 112 10.00 -3.42 0.26
C SER A 112 11.34 -2.80 0.64
N HIS A 113 11.30 -1.51 0.90
CA HIS A 113 12.42 -0.77 1.46
C HIS A 113 12.11 -0.46 2.93
N PRO A 114 13.11 -0.45 3.81
CA PRO A 114 12.86 -0.04 5.19
C PRO A 114 12.37 1.41 5.22
N GLU A 115 11.37 1.66 6.05
CA GLU A 115 10.90 3.02 6.29
C GLU A 115 12.08 3.89 6.76
N ARG A 116 12.26 5.01 6.10
CA ARG A 116 13.28 6.02 6.43
C ARG A 116 12.64 7.39 6.37
N GLU A 117 12.92 8.19 7.36
CA GLU A 117 12.60 9.61 7.29
C GLU A 117 13.58 10.29 6.32
N ASP A 118 13.06 11.02 5.36
CA ASP A 118 13.85 11.93 4.55
C ASP A 118 14.28 13.12 5.41
N ILE A 119 15.57 13.20 5.66
CA ILE A 119 16.14 14.38 6.26
C ILE A 119 16.59 15.29 5.11
N PRO A 120 15.87 16.39 4.83
CA PRO A 120 16.30 17.35 3.81
C PRO A 120 17.69 17.88 4.17
N GLN A 121 18.57 17.97 3.17
CA GLN A 121 19.91 18.51 3.38
C GLN A 121 19.89 19.99 3.77
N GLY A 122 18.78 20.67 3.52
CA GLY A 122 18.56 22.05 3.96
C GLY A 122 19.44 23.08 3.25
N TYR A 123 19.90 22.82 2.04
CA TYR A 123 20.74 23.75 1.29
C TYR A 123 20.01 25.07 1.04
N LYS A 124 20.75 26.18 1.18
CA LYS A 124 20.22 27.54 0.89
C LYS A 124 19.72 27.66 -0.54
N LYS A 125 20.38 27.00 -1.48
CA LYS A 125 19.93 26.86 -2.87
C LYS A 125 19.79 25.38 -3.17
N GLY A 126 18.61 24.80 -2.89
CA GLY A 126 18.33 23.38 -3.09
C GLY A 126 17.82 23.09 -4.50
N LEU A 127 18.34 22.03 -5.12
CA LEU A 127 17.77 21.39 -6.30
C LEU A 127 17.36 19.96 -5.89
N ILE A 128 16.07 19.70 -5.86
CA ILE A 128 15.51 18.38 -5.54
C ILE A 128 15.12 17.70 -6.84
N ILE A 129 15.76 16.58 -7.14
CA ILE A 129 15.45 15.75 -8.33
C ILE A 129 14.78 14.48 -7.85
N LYS A 130 13.63 14.15 -8.46
CA LYS A 130 12.80 12.98 -8.15
C LYS A 130 12.64 12.11 -9.39
N ALA A 131 12.71 10.79 -9.22
CA ALA A 131 12.51 9.83 -10.30
C ALA A 131 11.85 8.54 -9.79
N TYR A 132 11.04 7.92 -10.62
CA TYR A 132 10.44 6.61 -10.32
C TYR A 132 11.37 5.47 -10.77
N ALA A 133 11.64 4.53 -9.86
CA ALA A 133 12.37 3.30 -10.14
C ALA A 133 11.83 2.13 -9.32
N PRO A 134 10.64 1.58 -9.69
CA PRO A 134 9.89 0.63 -8.89
C PRO A 134 10.47 -0.78 -8.84
N ARG A 135 11.48 -1.10 -9.65
CA ARG A 135 12.10 -2.44 -9.69
C ARG A 135 13.29 -2.60 -8.77
N ILE A 136 13.80 -1.52 -8.20
CA ILE A 136 14.99 -1.56 -7.36
C ILE A 136 14.63 -2.22 -6.03
N ASN A 137 15.30 -3.33 -5.70
CA ASN A 137 15.14 -3.99 -4.41
C ASN A 137 16.03 -3.34 -3.33
N LYS A 138 15.85 -3.77 -2.09
CA LYS A 138 16.53 -3.21 -0.91
C LYS A 138 18.08 -3.25 -0.95
N ASP A 139 18.67 -4.12 -1.75
CA ASP A 139 20.12 -4.30 -1.83
C ASP A 139 20.78 -3.26 -2.77
N TYR A 140 19.97 -2.60 -3.59
CA TYR A 140 20.41 -1.58 -4.54
C TYR A 140 19.86 -0.20 -4.20
N CYS A 141 20.46 0.81 -4.79
CA CYS A 141 19.97 2.18 -4.74
C CYS A 141 20.10 2.86 -6.10
N LEU A 142 19.24 3.83 -6.33
CA LEU A 142 19.40 4.77 -7.42
C LEU A 142 20.41 5.84 -7.03
N ALA A 143 21.27 6.25 -7.93
CA ALA A 143 22.17 7.37 -7.75
C ALA A 143 22.17 8.25 -8.97
N ILE A 144 22.59 9.52 -8.79
CA ILE A 144 22.76 10.49 -9.87
C ILE A 144 24.23 10.75 -10.11
N CYS A 145 24.68 10.65 -11.37
CA CYS A 145 26.04 10.91 -11.81
C CYS A 145 26.01 11.87 -12.99
N GLY A 146 26.96 12.80 -13.07
CA GLY A 146 26.92 13.83 -14.09
C GLY A 146 28.25 14.52 -14.36
N ASN A 147 28.19 15.55 -15.21
CA ASN A 147 29.32 16.23 -15.83
C ASN A 147 30.12 17.15 -14.89
N GLN A 148 29.85 17.15 -13.58
CA GLN A 148 30.47 18.07 -12.60
C GLN A 148 30.96 17.35 -11.36
N LYS A 149 31.88 17.99 -10.62
CA LYS A 149 32.43 17.48 -9.37
C LYS A 149 31.33 17.11 -8.36
N ALA A 150 30.30 17.93 -8.26
CA ALA A 150 29.18 17.68 -7.35
C ALA A 150 28.36 16.42 -7.70
N LEU A 151 28.45 15.93 -8.95
CA LEU A 151 27.83 14.74 -9.45
C LEU A 151 28.86 13.67 -9.88
N GLY A 152 30.09 13.76 -9.37
CA GLY A 152 31.15 12.76 -9.57
C GLY A 152 31.95 12.88 -10.88
N ASN A 153 31.73 13.88 -11.73
CA ASN A 153 32.42 14.01 -13.03
C ASN A 153 32.37 12.73 -13.87
N TRP A 154 31.20 12.13 -14.02
CA TRP A 154 30.97 10.85 -14.68
C TRP A 154 31.72 9.66 -14.05
N ASN A 155 32.29 9.82 -12.84
CA ASN A 155 32.83 8.70 -12.06
C ASN A 155 31.72 8.13 -11.17
N PRO A 156 31.24 6.91 -11.44
CA PRO A 156 30.11 6.30 -10.71
C PRO A 156 30.42 6.06 -9.23
N GLU A 157 31.68 5.85 -8.85
CA GLU A 157 32.07 5.70 -7.44
C GLU A 157 31.85 6.98 -6.63
N LYS A 158 31.75 8.13 -7.30
CA LYS A 158 31.49 9.45 -6.73
C LYS A 158 30.07 9.95 -6.98
N ALA A 159 29.19 9.09 -7.50
CA ALA A 159 27.80 9.43 -7.72
C ALA A 159 27.08 9.75 -6.40
N VAL A 160 26.08 10.61 -6.47
CA VAL A 160 25.27 10.96 -5.31
C VAL A 160 24.11 9.99 -5.18
N LEU A 161 24.03 9.31 -4.03
CA LEU A 161 22.95 8.37 -3.75
C LEU A 161 21.62 9.10 -3.55
N MET A 162 20.55 8.53 -4.08
CA MET A 162 19.19 9.01 -3.87
C MET A 162 18.54 8.31 -2.69
N SER A 163 17.62 8.99 -2.02
CA SER A 163 16.80 8.42 -0.96
C SER A 163 15.65 7.59 -1.52
N ASP A 164 15.33 6.50 -0.86
CA ASP A 164 14.22 5.59 -1.11
C ASP A 164 13.08 5.71 -0.09
N SER A 165 13.04 6.78 0.70
CA SER A 165 12.04 7.00 1.75
C SER A 165 10.59 7.01 1.23
N ASN A 166 10.39 7.44 -0.02
CA ASN A 166 9.09 7.42 -0.69
C ASN A 166 9.06 6.39 -1.83
N PHE A 167 9.73 5.23 -1.64
CA PHE A 167 9.74 4.17 -2.66
C PHE A 167 8.31 3.86 -3.16
N PRO A 168 8.10 3.74 -4.47
CA PRO A 168 9.05 3.59 -5.57
C PRO A 168 9.54 4.91 -6.21
N GLU A 169 9.26 6.06 -5.63
CA GLU A 169 9.85 7.34 -6.01
C GLU A 169 11.16 7.55 -5.22
N TRP A 170 12.21 7.91 -5.95
CA TRP A 170 13.54 8.19 -5.41
C TRP A 170 13.79 9.68 -5.49
N GLN A 171 14.49 10.24 -4.50
CA GLN A 171 14.79 11.66 -4.49
C GLN A 171 16.20 11.97 -3.98
N VAL A 172 16.74 13.10 -4.45
CA VAL A 172 18.00 13.65 -3.97
C VAL A 172 17.92 15.17 -3.92
N GLU A 173 18.46 15.77 -2.88
CA GLU A 173 18.66 17.22 -2.81
C GLU A 173 20.12 17.57 -3.05
N LEU A 174 20.37 18.42 -4.04
CA LEU A 174 21.70 18.91 -4.44
C LEU A 174 21.89 20.37 -4.04
N ASP A 175 23.10 20.74 -3.66
CA ASP A 175 23.48 22.13 -3.44
C ASP A 175 23.71 22.85 -4.77
N ALA A 176 22.68 23.56 -5.23
CA ALA A 176 22.73 24.28 -6.50
C ALA A 176 23.77 25.41 -6.53
N SER A 177 24.29 25.87 -5.37
CA SER A 177 25.39 26.85 -5.34
C SER A 177 26.71 26.25 -5.85
N LYS A 178 26.84 24.94 -5.85
CA LYS A 178 28.01 24.18 -6.37
C LYS A 178 27.84 23.66 -7.78
N LEU A 179 26.67 23.91 -8.39
CA LEU A 179 26.36 23.45 -9.74
C LEU A 179 26.63 24.55 -10.77
N LYS A 180 27.08 24.13 -11.94
CA LYS A 180 27.18 24.96 -13.13
C LYS A 180 26.17 24.48 -14.15
N TYR A 181 25.62 25.39 -14.93
CA TYR A 181 24.63 25.06 -15.95
C TYR A 181 25.20 25.31 -17.35
N PRO A 182 24.82 24.51 -18.35
CA PRO A 182 23.86 23.40 -18.27
C PRO A 182 24.38 22.21 -17.45
N LEU A 183 23.48 21.57 -16.71
CA LEU A 183 23.77 20.36 -15.99
C LEU A 183 23.40 19.14 -16.83
N GLU A 184 24.37 18.24 -17.04
CA GLU A 184 24.13 16.94 -17.66
C GLU A 184 24.32 15.85 -16.63
N TYR A 185 23.38 14.90 -16.61
CA TYR A 185 23.41 13.78 -15.65
C TYR A 185 22.69 12.55 -16.20
N LYS A 186 22.91 11.43 -15.53
CA LYS A 186 22.19 10.17 -15.68
C LYS A 186 21.90 9.56 -14.33
N PHE A 187 20.89 8.74 -14.30
CA PHE A 187 20.70 7.82 -13.18
C PHE A 187 21.55 6.56 -13.39
N ILE A 188 22.02 6.01 -12.27
CA ILE A 188 22.78 4.76 -12.25
C ILE A 188 22.25 3.87 -11.13
N LEU A 189 22.32 2.56 -11.35
CA LEU A 189 22.03 1.56 -10.34
C LEU A 189 23.32 1.19 -9.62
N CYS A 190 23.32 1.28 -8.29
CA CYS A 190 24.46 0.95 -7.44
C CYS A 190 24.08 -0.07 -6.38
N HIS A 191 24.97 -0.97 -6.06
CA HIS A 191 24.84 -1.84 -4.89
C HIS A 191 25.07 -1.02 -3.60
N LYS A 192 24.13 -1.07 -2.64
CA LYS A 192 24.14 -0.18 -1.45
C LYS A 192 25.40 -0.36 -0.59
N GLN A 193 25.81 -1.60 -0.33
CA GLN A 193 26.94 -1.91 0.55
C GLN A 193 28.28 -1.69 -0.13
N GLU A 194 28.44 -2.21 -1.33
CA GLU A 194 29.71 -2.19 -2.06
C GLU A 194 29.95 -0.87 -2.79
N ARG A 195 28.91 -0.03 -2.95
CA ARG A 195 28.91 1.18 -3.78
C ARG A 195 29.40 0.94 -5.21
N LYS A 196 29.31 -0.31 -5.66
CA LYS A 196 29.68 -0.71 -7.00
C LYS A 196 28.53 -0.42 -7.96
N ILE A 197 28.88 0.15 -9.10
CA ILE A 197 27.91 0.35 -10.17
C ILE A 197 27.49 -1.02 -10.75
N ASP A 198 26.19 -1.17 -10.99
CA ASP A 198 25.63 -2.28 -11.73
C ASP A 198 25.36 -1.88 -13.18
N CYS A 199 24.61 -0.79 -13.40
CA CYS A 199 24.36 -0.29 -14.74
C CYS A 199 24.09 1.21 -14.79
N TRP A 200 24.29 1.78 -15.98
CA TRP A 200 23.86 3.12 -16.34
C TRP A 200 22.44 3.09 -16.92
N GLU A 201 21.72 4.19 -16.75
CA GLU A 201 20.46 4.45 -17.44
C GLU A 201 20.64 4.33 -18.99
N ARG A 202 19.67 3.70 -19.66
CA ARG A 202 19.73 3.46 -21.10
C ARG A 202 19.57 4.70 -21.96
N ASN A 203 18.76 5.66 -21.54
CA ASN A 203 18.42 6.86 -22.29
C ASN A 203 19.64 7.79 -22.48
N PRO A 204 19.59 8.77 -23.40
CA PRO A 204 20.57 9.86 -23.47
C PRO A 204 20.75 10.56 -22.14
N ASN A 205 21.84 11.34 -22.01
CA ASN A 205 22.03 12.17 -20.82
C ASN A 205 20.84 13.10 -20.62
N ARG A 206 20.43 13.24 -19.39
CA ARG A 206 19.44 14.24 -18.99
C ARG A 206 20.09 15.60 -18.95
N TYR A 207 19.32 16.61 -19.28
CA TYR A 207 19.82 17.96 -19.44
C TYR A 207 18.94 18.94 -18.69
N LEU A 208 19.57 19.78 -17.88
CA LEU A 208 18.92 20.87 -17.19
C LEU A 208 19.65 22.18 -17.52
N ALA A 209 18.96 23.06 -18.27
CA ALA A 209 19.39 24.43 -18.47
C ALA A 209 19.38 25.21 -17.15
N ASP A 210 19.90 26.41 -17.12
CA ASP A 210 19.94 27.24 -15.89
C ASP A 210 18.50 27.52 -15.38
N PRO A 211 18.11 26.93 -14.25
CA PRO A 211 16.76 27.07 -13.71
C PRO A 211 16.59 28.28 -12.78
N GLU A 212 17.60 29.15 -12.64
CA GLU A 212 17.59 30.32 -11.74
C GLU A 212 17.16 29.99 -10.28
N ILE A 213 17.83 29.07 -9.63
CA ILE A 213 17.49 28.68 -8.25
C ILE A 213 17.82 29.79 -7.25
N LYS A 214 16.78 30.29 -6.56
CA LYS A 214 16.89 31.38 -5.59
C LYS A 214 17.20 30.87 -4.18
N THR A 215 17.82 31.76 -3.36
CA THR A 215 18.11 31.44 -1.95
C THR A 215 16.81 31.20 -1.17
N ASN A 216 16.79 30.14 -0.35
CA ASN A 216 15.64 29.69 0.45
C ASN A 216 14.36 29.39 -0.38
N ALA A 217 14.54 29.10 -1.68
CA ALA A 217 13.48 28.73 -2.60
C ALA A 217 13.93 27.56 -3.47
N PRO A 218 13.99 26.34 -2.94
CA PRO A 218 14.42 25.18 -3.69
C PRO A 218 13.53 24.92 -4.91
N LEU A 219 14.15 24.36 -5.95
CA LEU A 219 13.47 23.85 -7.12
C LEU A 219 13.32 22.34 -6.98
N VAL A 220 12.10 21.84 -7.18
CA VAL A 220 11.77 20.41 -7.26
C VAL A 220 11.50 20.07 -8.71
N ILE A 221 12.13 19.02 -9.23
CA ILE A 221 11.94 18.51 -10.59
C ILE A 221 11.50 17.04 -10.49
N SER A 222 10.35 16.74 -11.06
CA SER A 222 9.90 15.36 -11.26
C SER A 222 10.37 14.84 -12.62
N ASP A 223 11.38 14.00 -12.61
CA ASP A 223 12.15 13.56 -13.75
C ASP A 223 11.64 12.23 -14.37
N ARG A 224 10.37 11.91 -14.13
CA ARG A 224 9.67 10.72 -14.62
C ARG A 224 10.35 9.42 -14.15
N TYR A 225 10.69 8.52 -15.08
CA TYR A 225 11.26 7.20 -14.80
C TYR A 225 12.77 7.17 -15.01
N ALA A 226 13.49 6.52 -14.09
CA ALA A 226 14.87 6.11 -14.31
C ALA A 226 14.88 4.78 -15.07
N TYR A 227 15.41 4.76 -16.28
CA TYR A 227 15.44 3.58 -17.16
C TYR A 227 16.68 2.72 -16.93
N VAL A 228 16.93 2.33 -15.69
CA VAL A 228 18.01 1.43 -15.32
C VAL A 228 17.63 -0.04 -15.60
N ASP A 229 18.64 -0.82 -16.01
CA ASP A 229 18.44 -2.20 -16.45
C ASP A 229 18.43 -3.15 -15.25
N ILE A 230 17.26 -3.44 -14.73
CA ILE A 230 17.08 -4.37 -13.63
C ILE A 230 16.36 -5.61 -14.17
N PRO A 231 16.88 -6.82 -13.88
CA PRO A 231 16.19 -8.04 -14.25
C PRO A 231 14.74 -8.04 -13.74
N MET A 232 13.82 -8.53 -14.57
CA MET A 232 12.45 -8.76 -14.11
C MET A 232 12.46 -9.69 -12.91
N TRP A 233 11.66 -9.36 -11.90
CA TRP A 233 11.43 -10.26 -10.79
C TRP A 233 10.91 -11.62 -11.29
N LYS A 234 11.47 -12.69 -10.78
CA LYS A 234 11.06 -14.07 -11.06
C LYS A 234 10.83 -14.78 -9.74
N GLY A 235 9.72 -15.48 -9.63
CA GLY A 235 9.38 -16.27 -8.47
C GLY A 235 8.49 -17.44 -8.84
N ALA A 236 8.64 -18.55 -8.12
CA ALA A 236 7.70 -19.65 -8.13
C ALA A 236 6.79 -19.56 -6.91
N GLY A 237 5.59 -20.08 -7.00
CA GLY A 237 4.64 -20.12 -5.91
C GLY A 237 3.59 -21.19 -6.12
N ILE A 238 2.70 -21.31 -5.16
CA ILE A 238 1.59 -22.24 -5.20
C ILE A 238 0.26 -21.48 -5.05
N ALA A 239 -0.75 -21.90 -5.80
CA ALA A 239 -2.12 -21.48 -5.60
C ALA A 239 -2.88 -22.61 -4.89
N ILE A 240 -3.42 -22.34 -3.70
CA ILE A 240 -4.09 -23.34 -2.88
C ILE A 240 -5.18 -22.70 -2.01
N PRO A 241 -6.42 -23.24 -2.00
CA PRO A 241 -7.43 -22.77 -1.07
C PRO A 241 -7.07 -23.15 0.38
N VAL A 242 -7.31 -22.26 1.34
CA VAL A 242 -7.04 -22.57 2.75
C VAL A 242 -7.81 -23.81 3.21
N PHE A 243 -9.08 -23.94 2.82
CA PHE A 243 -9.90 -25.09 3.23
C PHE A 243 -9.37 -26.46 2.76
N SER A 244 -8.54 -26.49 1.71
CA SER A 244 -7.93 -27.74 1.21
C SER A 244 -6.64 -28.14 1.91
N LEU A 245 -6.08 -27.27 2.74
CA LEU A 245 -4.93 -27.61 3.57
C LEU A 245 -5.34 -28.66 4.61
N LYS A 246 -4.41 -29.56 4.91
CA LYS A 246 -4.66 -30.60 5.91
C LYS A 246 -3.37 -30.96 6.65
N SER A 247 -3.44 -30.92 7.96
CA SER A 247 -2.40 -31.39 8.87
C SER A 247 -3.01 -32.28 9.96
N GLU A 248 -2.18 -32.86 10.81
CA GLU A 248 -2.66 -33.59 11.99
C GLU A 248 -3.41 -32.69 12.98
N LYS A 249 -3.21 -31.37 12.89
CA LYS A 249 -3.80 -30.36 13.79
C LYS A 249 -5.09 -29.76 13.23
N SER A 250 -5.42 -29.97 11.95
CA SER A 250 -6.62 -29.45 11.33
C SER A 250 -7.88 -29.95 12.02
N PHE A 251 -8.95 -29.21 11.94
CA PHE A 251 -10.26 -29.60 12.48
C PHE A 251 -11.24 -30.03 11.36
N GLY A 252 -10.80 -30.97 10.51
CA GLY A 252 -11.57 -31.49 9.39
C GLY A 252 -11.57 -30.60 8.15
N VAL A 253 -11.06 -29.38 8.26
CA VAL A 253 -10.90 -28.40 7.19
C VAL A 253 -9.61 -27.64 7.46
N GLY A 254 -8.94 -27.18 6.41
CA GLY A 254 -7.78 -26.30 6.57
C GLY A 254 -8.14 -24.96 7.19
N ASP A 255 -7.29 -24.47 8.06
CA ASP A 255 -7.49 -23.23 8.81
C ASP A 255 -6.23 -22.37 8.86
N PHE A 256 -6.26 -21.26 9.62
CA PHE A 256 -5.11 -20.36 9.72
C PHE A 256 -3.88 -20.98 10.40
N GLY A 257 -4.06 -22.02 11.22
CA GLY A 257 -2.95 -22.83 11.76
C GLY A 257 -2.26 -23.61 10.65
N ASP A 258 -3.02 -24.23 9.77
CA ASP A 258 -2.50 -24.94 8.59
C ASP A 258 -1.84 -23.99 7.59
N LEU A 259 -2.38 -22.79 7.43
CA LEU A 259 -1.76 -21.77 6.58
C LEU A 259 -0.37 -21.35 7.08
N LYS A 260 -0.16 -21.28 8.40
CA LYS A 260 1.17 -21.03 8.98
C LYS A 260 2.16 -22.15 8.62
N LEU A 261 1.72 -23.41 8.73
CA LEU A 261 2.54 -24.56 8.32
C LEU A 261 2.86 -24.53 6.81
N MET A 262 1.90 -24.10 6.00
CA MET A 262 2.09 -23.92 4.56
C MET A 262 3.11 -22.82 4.24
N ILE A 263 3.12 -21.73 5.02
CA ILE A 263 4.12 -20.65 4.90
C ILE A 263 5.51 -21.20 5.22
N ASP A 264 5.66 -21.95 6.31
CA ASP A 264 6.94 -22.58 6.69
C ASP A 264 7.44 -23.54 5.60
N TRP A 265 6.54 -24.34 5.02
CA TRP A 265 6.87 -25.20 3.89
C TRP A 265 7.32 -24.38 2.67
N ALA A 266 6.63 -23.30 2.34
CA ALA A 266 6.96 -22.43 1.22
C ALA A 266 8.36 -21.80 1.39
N VAL A 267 8.69 -21.34 2.60
CA VAL A 267 10.04 -20.84 2.94
C VAL A 267 11.10 -21.92 2.71
N ASN A 268 10.87 -23.12 3.24
CA ASN A 268 11.81 -24.24 3.15
C ASN A 268 12.01 -24.73 1.71
N THR A 269 11.02 -24.56 0.84
CA THR A 269 11.10 -24.94 -0.58
C THR A 269 11.42 -23.74 -1.50
N HIS A 270 11.81 -22.61 -0.92
CA HIS A 270 12.15 -21.37 -1.63
C HIS A 270 11.03 -20.81 -2.52
N GLN A 271 9.77 -21.12 -2.21
CA GLN A 271 8.63 -20.47 -2.85
C GLN A 271 8.57 -18.98 -2.46
N LYS A 272 8.12 -18.14 -3.36
CA LYS A 272 8.04 -16.68 -3.16
C LYS A 272 6.62 -16.17 -2.97
N VAL A 273 5.64 -16.94 -3.41
CA VAL A 273 4.21 -16.55 -3.37
C VAL A 273 3.36 -17.75 -2.96
N ILE A 274 2.41 -17.51 -2.07
CA ILE A 274 1.26 -18.39 -1.84
C ILE A 274 0.03 -17.62 -2.24
N GLN A 275 -0.71 -18.10 -3.24
CA GLN A 275 -2.00 -17.54 -3.62
C GLN A 275 -3.10 -18.37 -2.96
N ILE A 276 -3.93 -17.73 -2.15
CA ILE A 276 -5.11 -18.36 -1.55
C ILE A 276 -6.38 -17.85 -2.23
N LEU A 277 -7.47 -18.62 -2.13
CA LEU A 277 -8.78 -18.12 -2.48
C LEU A 277 -9.29 -17.16 -1.41
N PRO A 278 -10.37 -16.37 -1.70
CA PRO A 278 -10.96 -15.49 -0.69
C PRO A 278 -11.30 -16.26 0.60
N ILE A 279 -11.01 -15.65 1.73
CA ILE A 279 -11.21 -16.20 3.08
C ILE A 279 -12.27 -15.45 3.87
N ASN A 280 -12.93 -14.51 3.21
CA ASN A 280 -13.97 -13.68 3.81
C ASN A 280 -15.21 -14.50 4.19
N ASP A 281 -16.00 -13.98 5.11
CA ASP A 281 -17.20 -14.67 5.59
C ASP A 281 -18.27 -14.78 4.51
N THR A 282 -18.69 -16.00 4.21
CA THR A 282 -19.72 -16.38 3.24
C THR A 282 -20.92 -17.03 3.92
N THR A 283 -21.01 -16.94 5.25
CA THR A 283 -22.06 -17.60 6.02
C THR A 283 -23.44 -16.99 5.75
N MET A 284 -24.26 -17.68 4.98
CA MET A 284 -25.63 -17.27 4.64
C MET A 284 -26.67 -18.25 5.16
N THR A 285 -26.42 -19.55 5.01
CA THR A 285 -27.39 -20.62 5.20
C THR A 285 -26.97 -21.63 6.27
N HIS A 286 -25.72 -21.58 6.73
CA HIS A 286 -25.08 -22.61 7.56
C HIS A 286 -25.02 -24.01 6.95
N THR A 287 -25.16 -24.10 5.62
CA THR A 287 -25.02 -25.34 4.83
C THR A 287 -23.68 -25.40 4.12
N TRP A 288 -23.39 -26.50 3.48
CA TRP A 288 -22.18 -26.68 2.67
C TRP A 288 -22.01 -25.62 1.55
N THR A 289 -23.11 -24.99 1.11
CA THR A 289 -23.07 -23.93 0.08
C THR A 289 -22.28 -22.71 0.51
N ASP A 290 -22.18 -22.46 1.83
CA ASP A 290 -21.40 -21.37 2.39
C ASP A 290 -19.87 -21.60 2.27
N SER A 291 -19.44 -22.78 1.84
CA SER A 291 -18.02 -23.05 1.52
C SER A 291 -17.54 -22.41 0.21
N TYR A 292 -18.44 -21.87 -0.61
CA TYR A 292 -18.10 -21.19 -1.86
C TYR A 292 -17.48 -19.81 -1.58
N PRO A 293 -16.18 -19.60 -1.86
CA PRO A 293 -15.43 -18.48 -1.30
C PRO A 293 -15.74 -17.12 -1.96
N TYR A 294 -16.47 -17.11 -3.09
CA TYR A 294 -16.69 -15.88 -3.86
C TYR A 294 -18.01 -15.17 -3.55
N ASN A 295 -18.79 -15.68 -2.61
CA ASN A 295 -20.08 -15.09 -2.24
C ASN A 295 -20.05 -14.52 -0.80
N SER A 296 -19.10 -13.61 -0.54
CA SER A 296 -18.90 -13.06 0.80
C SER A 296 -19.99 -12.07 1.20
N ILE A 297 -20.40 -12.14 2.47
CA ILE A 297 -21.30 -11.17 3.11
C ILE A 297 -20.53 -9.96 3.70
N SER A 298 -19.22 -10.06 3.80
CA SER A 298 -18.35 -8.99 4.28
C SER A 298 -17.00 -9.07 3.59
N ILE A 299 -16.44 -7.91 3.25
CA ILE A 299 -15.07 -7.78 2.74
C ILE A 299 -14.04 -7.67 3.88
N TYR A 300 -14.48 -7.51 5.12
CA TYR A 300 -13.63 -7.34 6.30
C TYR A 300 -13.57 -8.57 7.19
N ALA A 301 -14.73 -9.22 7.43
CA ALA A 301 -14.81 -10.38 8.31
C ALA A 301 -14.31 -11.65 7.61
N PHE A 302 -13.57 -12.47 8.34
CA PHE A 302 -13.13 -13.78 7.85
C PHE A 302 -14.15 -14.85 8.20
N HIS A 303 -14.25 -15.87 7.35
CA HIS A 303 -15.15 -16.99 7.60
C HIS A 303 -14.74 -17.75 8.85
N PRO A 304 -15.67 -17.96 9.82
CA PRO A 304 -15.36 -18.60 11.09
C PRO A 304 -14.74 -20.00 10.98
N MET A 305 -15.02 -20.74 9.90
CA MET A 305 -14.44 -22.07 9.70
C MET A 305 -12.92 -22.07 9.60
N TYR A 306 -12.28 -20.93 9.22
CA TYR A 306 -10.82 -20.82 9.13
C TYR A 306 -10.16 -20.51 10.47
N ALA A 307 -10.92 -20.29 11.55
CA ALA A 307 -10.33 -20.08 12.87
C ALA A 307 -9.61 -21.34 13.36
N ASP A 308 -8.34 -21.17 13.78
CA ASP A 308 -7.61 -22.19 14.51
C ASP A 308 -8.10 -22.20 15.97
N ILE A 309 -9.01 -23.09 16.31
CA ILE A 309 -9.62 -23.15 17.65
C ILE A 309 -8.60 -23.43 18.76
N LYS A 310 -7.46 -24.07 18.46
CA LYS A 310 -6.40 -24.31 19.44
C LYS A 310 -5.67 -23.04 19.86
N GLN A 311 -5.66 -22.02 19.02
CA GLN A 311 -5.09 -20.71 19.34
C GLN A 311 -6.06 -19.82 20.14
N MET A 312 -7.35 -20.15 20.18
CA MET A 312 -8.35 -19.38 20.93
C MET A 312 -8.35 -19.66 22.43
N GLY A 313 -7.73 -20.77 22.85
CA GLY A 313 -7.62 -21.15 24.26
C GLY A 313 -7.98 -22.62 24.51
N THR A 314 -7.90 -23.02 25.77
CA THR A 314 -8.22 -24.39 26.20
C THR A 314 -9.46 -24.39 27.07
N LEU A 315 -10.42 -25.26 26.80
CA LEU A 315 -11.60 -25.44 27.62
C LEU A 315 -11.19 -26.02 28.99
N LYS A 316 -11.71 -25.42 30.06
CA LYS A 316 -11.49 -25.86 31.45
C LYS A 316 -12.24 -27.15 31.74
N ASP A 317 -13.39 -27.33 31.09
CA ASP A 317 -14.18 -28.56 31.16
C ASP A 317 -13.43 -29.67 30.40
N LYS A 318 -12.94 -30.65 31.13
CA LYS A 318 -12.14 -31.78 30.59
C LYS A 318 -12.98 -32.71 29.69
N GLU A 319 -14.29 -32.87 30.00
CA GLU A 319 -15.16 -33.71 29.17
C GLU A 319 -15.42 -33.04 27.80
N ALA A 320 -15.73 -31.74 27.82
CA ALA A 320 -15.86 -30.95 26.60
C ALA A 320 -14.54 -30.95 25.80
N ALA A 321 -13.42 -30.70 26.42
CA ALA A 321 -12.11 -30.74 25.76
C ALA A 321 -11.82 -32.11 25.12
N SER A 322 -12.11 -33.21 25.82
CA SER A 322 -11.95 -34.57 25.30
C SER A 322 -12.87 -34.83 24.09
N ARG A 323 -14.13 -34.41 24.17
CA ARG A 323 -15.12 -34.52 23.08
C ARG A 323 -14.66 -33.76 21.82
N PHE A 324 -14.12 -32.55 21.97
CA PHE A 324 -13.59 -31.79 20.83
C PHE A 324 -12.34 -32.44 20.21
N ASN A 325 -11.46 -33.02 21.03
CA ASN A 325 -10.30 -33.75 20.49
C ASN A 325 -10.73 -35.00 19.71
N GLN A 326 -11.72 -35.74 20.22
CA GLN A 326 -12.28 -36.90 19.50
C GLN A 326 -12.96 -36.43 18.19
N LYS A 327 -13.75 -35.35 18.23
CA LYS A 327 -14.42 -34.79 17.07
C LYS A 327 -13.45 -34.30 16.01
N GLN A 328 -12.34 -33.70 16.44
CA GLN A 328 -11.25 -33.33 15.51
C GLN A 328 -10.73 -34.54 14.77
N GLN A 329 -10.42 -35.63 15.47
CA GLN A 329 -9.90 -36.86 14.86
C GLN A 329 -10.93 -37.46 13.88
N GLU A 330 -12.19 -37.52 14.27
CA GLU A 330 -13.28 -38.03 13.42
C GLU A 330 -13.36 -37.24 12.10
N LEU A 331 -13.47 -35.92 12.20
CA LEU A 331 -13.60 -35.04 11.04
C LEU A 331 -12.32 -35.01 10.18
N ASN A 332 -11.16 -35.06 10.84
CA ASN A 332 -9.88 -35.02 10.12
C ASN A 332 -9.59 -36.36 9.39
N ASN A 333 -10.19 -37.46 9.78
CA ASN A 333 -10.04 -38.76 9.12
C ASN A 333 -10.98 -38.95 7.93
N LEU A 334 -11.92 -38.03 7.69
CA LEU A 334 -12.80 -38.10 6.54
C LEU A 334 -12.01 -37.89 5.24
N THR A 335 -12.43 -38.60 4.19
CA THR A 335 -11.88 -38.46 2.82
C THR A 335 -12.34 -37.20 2.12
N THR A 336 -13.51 -36.69 2.51
CA THR A 336 -14.09 -35.44 2.03
C THR A 336 -14.42 -34.52 3.21
N ILE A 337 -14.41 -33.22 2.99
CA ILE A 337 -14.73 -32.25 4.04
C ILE A 337 -16.25 -32.25 4.29
N ASP A 338 -16.64 -32.50 5.54
CA ASP A 338 -18.00 -32.26 6.01
C ASP A 338 -18.08 -30.83 6.59
N TYR A 339 -18.35 -29.86 5.72
CA TYR A 339 -18.39 -28.43 6.09
C TYR A 339 -19.41 -28.12 7.19
N GLU A 340 -20.58 -28.79 7.14
CA GLU A 340 -21.64 -28.55 8.13
C GLU A 340 -21.26 -29.09 9.52
N ALA A 341 -20.68 -30.28 9.58
CA ALA A 341 -20.20 -30.84 10.84
C ALA A 341 -19.03 -30.04 11.42
N VAL A 342 -18.09 -29.58 10.57
CA VAL A 342 -16.99 -28.70 10.97
C VAL A 342 -17.53 -27.40 11.54
N ASN A 343 -18.39 -26.70 10.80
CA ASN A 343 -18.96 -25.42 11.25
C ASN A 343 -19.72 -25.59 12.56
N ARG A 344 -20.59 -26.58 12.69
CA ARG A 344 -21.32 -26.88 13.90
C ARG A 344 -20.41 -27.06 15.11
N ALA A 345 -19.37 -27.88 14.95
CA ALA A 345 -18.41 -28.14 16.04
C ALA A 345 -17.60 -26.88 16.40
N LYS A 346 -17.12 -26.10 15.44
CA LYS A 346 -16.39 -24.87 15.69
C LYS A 346 -17.28 -23.82 16.38
N TRP A 347 -18.53 -23.66 15.95
CA TRP A 347 -19.47 -22.75 16.61
C TRP A 347 -19.78 -23.18 18.05
N GLU A 348 -19.95 -24.47 18.33
CA GLU A 348 -20.08 -24.98 19.69
C GLU A 348 -18.85 -24.62 20.54
N PHE A 349 -17.64 -24.78 20.00
CA PHE A 349 -16.41 -24.38 20.66
C PHE A 349 -16.38 -22.87 20.95
N PHE A 350 -16.75 -22.03 19.98
CA PHE A 350 -16.78 -20.57 20.15
C PHE A 350 -17.72 -20.15 21.29
N HIS A 351 -18.87 -20.75 21.39
CA HIS A 351 -19.79 -20.47 22.49
C HIS A 351 -19.21 -20.87 23.85
N LEU A 352 -18.62 -22.05 23.96
CA LEU A 352 -18.03 -22.51 25.22
C LEU A 352 -16.83 -21.67 25.66
N ILE A 353 -15.93 -21.36 24.73
CA ILE A 353 -14.76 -20.53 25.07
C ILE A 353 -15.17 -19.08 25.38
N PHE A 354 -16.19 -18.55 24.70
CA PHE A 354 -16.74 -17.23 25.01
C PHE A 354 -17.40 -17.19 26.38
N GLN A 355 -18.17 -18.21 26.76
CA GLN A 355 -18.72 -18.31 28.13
C GLN A 355 -17.63 -18.36 29.20
N GLN A 356 -16.48 -18.97 28.86
CA GLN A 356 -15.35 -19.12 29.81
C GLN A 356 -14.49 -17.85 29.92
N GLU A 357 -14.17 -17.18 28.81
CA GLU A 357 -13.16 -16.11 28.73
C GLU A 357 -13.72 -14.78 28.19
N GLY A 358 -14.99 -14.75 27.76
CA GLY A 358 -15.56 -13.59 27.04
C GLY A 358 -15.51 -12.31 27.84
N GLU A 359 -15.88 -12.31 29.12
CA GLU A 359 -15.83 -11.11 29.96
C GLU A 359 -14.41 -10.54 30.07
N LYS A 360 -13.41 -11.42 30.24
CA LYS A 360 -12.02 -11.02 30.32
C LYS A 360 -11.52 -10.44 28.97
N VAL A 361 -11.90 -11.06 27.85
CA VAL A 361 -11.52 -10.61 26.52
C VAL A 361 -12.15 -9.25 26.22
N LEU A 362 -13.45 -9.09 26.47
CA LEU A 362 -14.17 -7.83 26.22
C LEU A 362 -13.64 -6.67 27.10
N ALA A 363 -13.14 -6.97 28.30
CA ALA A 363 -12.53 -5.97 29.18
C ALA A 363 -11.09 -5.61 28.79
N SER A 364 -10.44 -6.37 27.92
CA SER A 364 -9.03 -6.16 27.54
C SER A 364 -8.84 -4.91 26.69
N GLU A 365 -7.70 -4.23 26.88
CA GLU A 365 -7.34 -3.05 26.07
C GLU A 365 -7.20 -3.42 24.58
N LYS A 366 -6.67 -4.61 24.26
CA LYS A 366 -6.56 -5.09 22.87
C LYS A 366 -7.92 -5.21 22.17
N PHE A 367 -8.96 -5.70 22.89
CA PHE A 367 -10.30 -5.77 22.32
C PHE A 367 -10.91 -4.38 22.15
N LYS A 368 -10.74 -3.49 23.11
CA LYS A 368 -11.24 -2.11 23.03
C LYS A 368 -10.63 -1.36 21.87
N GLU A 369 -9.31 -1.45 21.70
CA GLU A 369 -8.59 -0.85 20.58
C GLU A 369 -9.07 -1.44 19.23
N PHE A 370 -9.18 -2.76 19.13
CA PHE A 370 -9.71 -3.43 17.96
C PHE A 370 -11.13 -2.97 17.63
N PHE A 371 -12.00 -2.90 18.65
CA PHE A 371 -13.38 -2.47 18.48
C PHE A 371 -13.48 -1.02 18.01
N GLU A 372 -12.77 -0.09 18.65
CA GLU A 372 -12.77 1.33 18.28
C GLU A 372 -12.26 1.55 16.85
N THR A 373 -11.21 0.84 16.46
CA THR A 373 -10.64 0.93 15.11
C THR A 373 -11.57 0.37 14.03
N ASN A 374 -12.40 -0.63 14.37
CA ASN A 374 -13.17 -1.40 13.39
C ASN A 374 -14.68 -1.22 13.50
N LYS A 375 -15.19 -0.43 14.43
CA LYS A 375 -16.62 -0.33 14.77
C LYS A 375 -17.54 0.01 13.59
N GLU A 376 -17.05 0.76 12.62
CA GLU A 376 -17.81 1.19 11.45
C GLU A 376 -18.32 0.02 10.61
N TRP A 377 -17.51 -1.02 10.47
CA TRP A 377 -17.92 -2.23 9.75
C TRP A 377 -18.35 -3.36 10.69
N LEU A 378 -17.75 -3.43 11.89
CA LEU A 378 -17.96 -4.56 12.82
C LEU A 378 -19.37 -4.55 13.41
N ARG A 379 -19.90 -3.37 13.78
CA ARG A 379 -21.26 -3.26 14.32
C ARG A 379 -22.32 -3.75 13.33
N PRO A 380 -22.42 -3.20 12.10
CA PRO A 380 -23.42 -3.66 11.14
C PRO A 380 -23.24 -5.14 10.79
N TYR A 381 -21.99 -5.64 10.67
CA TYR A 381 -21.72 -7.05 10.44
C TYR A 381 -22.23 -7.94 11.59
N ALA A 382 -21.97 -7.57 12.85
CA ALA A 382 -22.42 -8.32 14.01
C ALA A 382 -23.96 -8.33 14.12
N VAL A 383 -24.61 -7.18 13.90
CA VAL A 383 -26.06 -7.08 13.88
C VAL A 383 -26.67 -7.90 12.76
N PHE A 384 -26.13 -7.80 11.54
CA PHE A 384 -26.60 -8.62 10.41
C PHE A 384 -26.47 -10.11 10.71
N SER A 385 -25.32 -10.56 11.21
CA SER A 385 -25.07 -11.97 11.52
C SER A 385 -26.04 -12.50 12.58
N TYR A 386 -26.29 -11.71 13.64
CA TYR A 386 -27.25 -12.05 14.67
C TYR A 386 -28.69 -12.16 14.11
N LEU A 387 -29.13 -11.19 13.32
CA LEU A 387 -30.48 -11.16 12.77
C LEU A 387 -30.68 -12.25 11.72
N ARG A 388 -29.68 -12.52 10.85
CA ARG A 388 -29.68 -13.64 9.91
C ARG A 388 -29.95 -14.95 10.67
N ASP A 389 -29.24 -15.21 11.76
CA ASP A 389 -29.38 -16.44 12.52
C ASP A 389 -30.72 -16.49 13.27
N ALA A 390 -31.18 -15.37 13.83
CA ALA A 390 -32.46 -15.26 14.53
C ALA A 390 -33.64 -15.47 13.58
N TYR A 391 -33.58 -14.92 12.37
CA TYR A 391 -34.64 -15.06 11.37
C TYR A 391 -34.42 -16.22 10.40
N ARG A 392 -33.28 -16.91 10.45
CA ARG A 392 -32.92 -18.06 9.62
C ARG A 392 -32.93 -17.78 8.11
N THR A 393 -32.66 -16.55 7.73
CA THR A 393 -32.49 -16.10 6.34
C THR A 393 -31.51 -14.96 6.25
N SER A 394 -30.65 -14.97 5.25
CA SER A 394 -29.73 -13.88 4.94
C SER A 394 -30.38 -12.77 4.09
N ASP A 395 -31.59 -12.99 3.57
CA ASP A 395 -32.34 -11.94 2.89
C ASP A 395 -33.03 -11.04 3.89
N PHE A 396 -32.39 -9.91 4.19
CA PHE A 396 -32.90 -8.93 5.15
C PHE A 396 -34.25 -8.33 4.74
N ARG A 397 -34.63 -8.42 3.44
CA ARG A 397 -35.95 -7.95 2.96
C ARG A 397 -37.09 -8.82 3.47
N GLU A 398 -36.82 -10.07 3.81
CA GLU A 398 -37.78 -11.03 4.37
C GLU A 398 -37.89 -10.95 5.89
N TRP A 399 -37.03 -10.13 6.55
CA TRP A 399 -37.07 -10.03 8.01
C TRP A 399 -38.33 -9.28 8.46
N PRO A 400 -39.05 -9.79 9.45
CA PRO A 400 -40.28 -9.15 9.96
C PRO A 400 -40.04 -7.77 10.58
N ARG A 401 -38.81 -7.52 11.06
CA ARG A 401 -38.32 -6.26 11.57
C ARG A 401 -36.87 -6.10 11.16
N HIS A 402 -36.38 -4.85 11.13
CA HIS A 402 -34.98 -4.53 10.82
C HIS A 402 -34.58 -4.83 9.36
N SER A 403 -35.54 -4.76 8.44
CA SER A 403 -35.26 -4.88 7.00
C SER A 403 -34.52 -3.66 6.43
N VAL A 404 -34.42 -2.59 7.21
CA VAL A 404 -33.64 -1.38 6.92
C VAL A 404 -32.65 -1.17 8.05
N TYR A 405 -31.40 -0.91 7.73
CA TYR A 405 -30.39 -0.56 8.74
C TYR A 405 -30.62 0.86 9.23
N ASP A 406 -30.70 1.02 10.54
CA ASP A 406 -30.74 2.29 11.24
C ASP A 406 -29.61 2.29 12.27
N ALA A 407 -28.70 3.30 12.20
CA ALA A 407 -27.43 3.33 12.93
C ALA A 407 -27.60 3.73 14.40
#